data_9b6cf3c5a7f53d8a2e1fcd6d62d73b01
#
_entry.id   9b6cf3c5a7f53d8a2e1fcd6d62d73b01
#
_cell.length_a   1.000
_cell.length_b   1.000
_cell.length_c   1.000
_cell.angle_alpha   90.00
_cell.angle_beta   90.00
_cell.angle_gamma   90.00
#
_symmetry.space_group_name_H-M   'P 1'
#
loop_
_entity.id
_entity.type
_entity.pdbx_description
1 polymer ?
#
loop_
_entity_poly.entity_id
_entity_poly.type
_entity_poly.pdbx_seq_one_letter_code
_entity_poly.pdbx_strand_id
1 'polypeptide(L)'
;MSPTRLAGRRRALALLGATPLLLAGCGFKLRGQRPLPFESLYLGMAPYSELAAAIRREIRANGSTRLTETPADAEVRLEVLADIKDKLILALNTQGRVREYQLRQRFVFRLVSKSGQEIMPSNEIFLRRELAFDDTQLLAKQQEEALLYRDMQNDLVQQLMRRLAAAKMPEAAPAPAPTPKP
;
A
#
# COMPACT_ATOMS: atom_id res chain seq x y z
N MET A 1 -18.89 -68.25 -12.02
CA MET A 1 -19.06 -66.80 -11.68
C MET A 1 -17.79 -66.34 -11.02
N SER A 2 -16.94 -65.55 -11.67
CA SER A 2 -15.56 -65.28 -11.27
C SER A 2 -15.49 -64.09 -10.30
N PRO A 3 -14.86 -64.24 -9.13
CA PRO A 3 -14.79 -63.22 -8.08
C PRO A 3 -13.80 -62.04 -8.37
N THR A 4 -13.10 -62.08 -9.50
CA THR A 4 -12.04 -61.15 -9.83
C THR A 4 -12.49 -59.75 -10.24
N ARG A 5 -13.76 -59.51 -10.61
CA ARG A 5 -14.28 -58.23 -11.07
C ARG A 5 -14.62 -57.24 -9.93
N LEU A 6 -14.80 -57.73 -8.70
CA LEU A 6 -15.17 -56.87 -7.55
C LEU A 6 -13.96 -56.20 -6.88
N ALA A 7 -12.76 -56.80 -6.97
CA ALA A 7 -11.54 -56.29 -6.37
C ALA A 7 -11.01 -55.02 -7.11
N GLY A 8 -11.21 -54.94 -8.45
CA GLY A 8 -10.78 -53.79 -9.23
C GLY A 8 -11.61 -52.52 -8.96
N ARG A 9 -12.93 -52.64 -8.77
CA ARG A 9 -13.81 -51.51 -8.48
C ARG A 9 -13.54 -50.88 -7.12
N ARG A 10 -13.21 -51.67 -6.11
CA ARG A 10 -12.85 -51.18 -4.74
C ARG A 10 -11.53 -50.42 -4.76
N ARG A 11 -10.54 -50.85 -5.55
CA ARG A 11 -9.25 -50.17 -5.71
C ARG A 11 -9.38 -48.85 -6.49
N ALA A 12 -10.23 -48.81 -7.52
CA ALA A 12 -10.50 -47.60 -8.27
C ALA A 12 -11.23 -46.54 -7.44
N LEU A 13 -12.19 -46.95 -6.58
CA LEU A 13 -12.89 -46.03 -5.67
C LEU A 13 -11.98 -45.49 -4.55
N ALA A 14 -11.02 -46.29 -4.06
CA ALA A 14 -10.04 -45.87 -3.07
C ALA A 14 -9.04 -44.86 -3.64
N LEU A 15 -8.67 -44.97 -4.93
CA LEU A 15 -7.81 -43.99 -5.61
C LEU A 15 -8.52 -42.67 -5.93
N LEU A 16 -9.83 -42.68 -6.22
CA LEU A 16 -10.61 -41.44 -6.40
C LEU A 16 -10.84 -40.67 -5.09
N GLY A 17 -10.88 -41.36 -3.95
CA GLY A 17 -11.05 -40.72 -2.64
C GLY A 17 -9.78 -40.12 -2.05
N ALA A 18 -8.59 -40.49 -2.55
CA ALA A 18 -7.31 -39.98 -2.06
C ALA A 18 -6.85 -38.70 -2.77
N THR A 19 -7.39 -38.39 -3.95
CA THR A 19 -7.00 -37.23 -4.75
C THR A 19 -7.31 -35.86 -4.09
N PRO A 20 -8.46 -35.63 -3.42
CA PRO A 20 -8.74 -34.35 -2.77
C PRO A 20 -7.88 -34.07 -1.53
N LEU A 21 -7.33 -35.13 -0.86
CA LEU A 21 -6.44 -34.90 0.29
C LEU A 21 -5.07 -34.37 -0.08
N LEU A 22 -4.59 -34.59 -1.30
CA LEU A 22 -3.31 -34.10 -1.77
C LEU A 22 -3.37 -32.60 -2.18
N LEU A 23 -4.55 -32.07 -2.51
CA LEU A 23 -4.74 -30.65 -2.83
C LEU A 23 -4.89 -29.77 -1.57
N ALA A 24 -5.23 -30.33 -0.43
CA ALA A 24 -5.37 -29.60 0.84
C ALA A 24 -4.02 -29.19 1.46
N GLY A 25 -2.91 -29.72 0.97
CA GLY A 25 -1.56 -29.47 1.48
C GLY A 25 -0.85 -28.22 0.92
N CYS A 26 -1.43 -27.54 -0.07
CA CYS A 26 -0.90 -26.24 -0.51
C CYS A 26 -1.27 -25.18 0.53
N GLY A 27 -0.42 -24.98 1.51
CA GLY A 27 -0.52 -23.92 2.52
C GLY A 27 -0.40 -22.51 1.93
N PHE A 28 -1.16 -22.23 0.88
CA PHE A 28 -1.22 -20.90 0.24
C PHE A 28 -1.99 -19.96 1.17
N LYS A 29 -1.27 -19.38 2.13
CA LYS A 29 -1.80 -18.31 2.97
C LYS A 29 -1.76 -17.04 2.17
N LEU A 30 -2.91 -16.52 1.77
CA LEU A 30 -3.01 -15.16 1.24
C LEU A 30 -2.23 -14.24 2.19
N ARG A 31 -1.25 -13.51 1.63
CA ARG A 31 -0.44 -12.56 2.40
C ARG A 31 -1.35 -11.42 2.82
N GLY A 32 -1.95 -11.55 4.00
CA GLY A 32 -2.77 -10.51 4.62
C GLY A 32 -1.97 -9.21 4.76
N GLN A 33 -2.68 -8.11 4.86
CA GLN A 33 -2.07 -6.82 5.16
C GLN A 33 -1.32 -6.93 6.49
N ARG A 34 -0.08 -6.44 6.54
CA ARG A 34 0.69 -6.45 7.77
C ARG A 34 0.12 -5.39 8.72
N PRO A 35 -0.12 -5.69 9.99
CA PRO A 35 -0.54 -4.69 10.95
C PRO A 35 0.51 -3.57 11.05
N LEU A 36 0.06 -2.37 11.26
CA LEU A 36 0.93 -1.24 11.54
C LEU A 36 1.42 -1.35 13.00
N PRO A 37 2.68 -0.95 13.29
CA PRO A 37 3.28 -1.13 14.62
C PRO A 37 2.91 -0.05 15.64
N PHE A 38 1.85 0.71 15.40
CA PHE A 38 1.34 1.78 16.28
C PHE A 38 -0.19 1.75 16.35
N GLU A 39 -0.74 2.13 17.51
CA GLU A 39 -2.19 2.06 17.78
C GLU A 39 -2.96 3.25 17.18
N SER A 40 -2.33 4.43 17.11
CA SER A 40 -2.98 5.62 16.59
C SER A 40 -2.06 6.45 15.71
N LEU A 41 -2.65 7.02 14.65
CA LEU A 41 -1.95 7.80 13.64
C LEU A 41 -2.71 9.10 13.34
N TYR A 42 -2.00 10.20 13.36
CA TYR A 42 -2.44 11.46 12.76
C TYR A 42 -1.90 11.57 11.33
N LEU A 43 -2.78 11.88 10.37
CA LEU A 43 -2.41 12.10 8.98
C LEU A 43 -2.33 13.59 8.70
N GLY A 44 -1.10 14.12 8.62
CA GLY A 44 -0.81 15.54 8.35
C GLY A 44 -1.00 15.92 6.88
N MET A 45 -2.22 15.79 6.37
CA MET A 45 -2.60 16.13 4.99
C MET A 45 -3.88 16.96 4.96
N ALA A 46 -4.06 17.73 3.88
CA ALA A 46 -5.29 18.47 3.66
C ALA A 46 -6.51 17.52 3.68
N PRO A 47 -7.61 17.88 4.41
CA PRO A 47 -8.76 17.00 4.60
C PRO A 47 -9.42 16.56 3.29
N TYR A 48 -9.42 17.44 2.29
CA TYR A 48 -10.07 17.24 0.99
C TYR A 48 -9.16 16.63 -0.09
N SER A 49 -7.94 16.25 0.25
CA SER A 49 -7.03 15.57 -0.69
C SER A 49 -7.54 14.18 -1.02
N GLU A 50 -7.64 13.85 -2.32
CA GLU A 50 -8.00 12.51 -2.80
C GLU A 50 -7.02 11.45 -2.29
N LEU A 51 -5.73 11.77 -2.27
CA LEU A 51 -4.70 10.91 -1.74
C LEU A 51 -4.89 10.67 -0.25
N ALA A 52 -5.18 11.73 0.53
CA ALA A 52 -5.48 11.59 1.95
C ALA A 52 -6.70 10.68 2.21
N ALA A 53 -7.76 10.83 1.39
CA ALA A 53 -8.93 9.97 1.48
C ALA A 53 -8.60 8.50 1.17
N ALA A 54 -7.74 8.24 0.16
CA ALA A 54 -7.28 6.91 -0.18
C ALA A 54 -6.44 6.27 0.95
N ILE A 55 -5.49 7.03 1.51
CA ILE A 55 -4.67 6.58 2.64
C ILE A 55 -5.55 6.27 3.87
N ARG A 56 -6.52 7.15 4.20
CA ARG A 56 -7.45 6.90 5.32
C ARG A 56 -8.26 5.62 5.13
N ARG A 57 -8.76 5.37 3.92
CA ARG A 57 -9.49 4.12 3.61
C ARG A 57 -8.62 2.89 3.84
N GLU A 58 -7.37 2.93 3.37
CA GLU A 58 -6.46 1.79 3.50
C GLU A 58 -6.06 1.52 4.95
N ILE A 59 -5.79 2.58 5.74
CA ILE A 59 -5.49 2.44 7.18
C ILE A 59 -6.69 1.86 7.92
N ARG A 60 -7.91 2.33 7.63
CA ARG A 60 -9.15 1.79 8.24
C ARG A 60 -9.38 0.32 7.85
N ALA A 61 -9.13 -0.03 6.59
CA ALA A 61 -9.25 -1.42 6.11
C ALA A 61 -8.23 -2.36 6.76
N ASN A 62 -7.04 -1.85 7.09
CA ASN A 62 -6.02 -2.61 7.83
C ASN A 62 -6.48 -2.98 9.25
N GLY A 63 -7.27 -2.12 9.90
CA GLY A 63 -7.93 -2.36 11.18
C GLY A 63 -7.04 -2.36 12.41
N SER A 64 -5.71 -2.25 12.26
CA SER A 64 -4.77 -2.27 13.38
C SER A 64 -4.52 -0.91 14.03
N THR A 65 -4.88 0.18 13.32
CA THR A 65 -4.52 1.55 13.71
C THR A 65 -5.72 2.47 13.64
N ARG A 66 -5.96 3.24 14.68
CA ARG A 66 -6.99 4.28 14.75
C ARG A 66 -6.45 5.59 14.18
N LEU A 67 -7.21 6.22 13.29
CA LEU A 67 -6.93 7.59 12.85
C LEU A 67 -7.44 8.60 13.87
N THR A 68 -6.60 9.60 14.17
CA THR A 68 -6.96 10.72 15.08
C THR A 68 -7.18 12.00 14.28
N GLU A 69 -8.03 12.87 14.81
CA GLU A 69 -8.33 14.18 14.21
C GLU A 69 -7.28 15.24 14.59
N THR A 70 -6.65 15.07 15.74
CA THR A 70 -5.63 16.01 16.24
C THR A 70 -4.26 15.33 16.37
N PRO A 71 -3.17 16.06 16.13
CA PRO A 71 -1.81 15.52 16.30
C PRO A 71 -1.49 15.17 17.76
N ALA A 72 -2.15 15.82 18.74
CA ALA A 72 -1.91 15.59 20.17
C ALA A 72 -2.44 14.23 20.64
N ASP A 73 -3.46 13.68 20.00
CA ASP A 73 -4.09 12.41 20.36
C ASP A 73 -3.44 11.20 19.69
N ALA A 74 -2.51 11.45 18.77
CA ALA A 74 -1.84 10.41 18.02
C ALA A 74 -0.55 9.96 18.73
N GLU A 75 -0.31 8.64 18.71
CA GLU A 75 0.97 8.05 19.06
C GLU A 75 2.05 8.41 18.02
N VAL A 76 1.65 8.39 16.74
CA VAL A 76 2.52 8.68 15.60
C VAL A 76 1.86 9.71 14.69
N ARG A 77 2.66 10.62 14.16
CA ARG A 77 2.25 11.59 13.15
C ARG A 77 2.96 11.30 11.83
N LEU A 78 2.18 11.14 10.76
CA LEU A 78 2.69 11.13 9.41
C LEU A 78 2.70 12.57 8.89
N GLU A 79 3.87 13.14 8.76
CA GLU A 79 4.07 14.48 8.22
C GLU A 79 4.43 14.39 6.75
N VAL A 80 3.62 15.03 5.90
CA VAL A 80 3.84 15.08 4.45
C VAL A 80 4.64 16.32 4.12
N LEU A 81 5.83 16.11 3.54
CA LEU A 81 6.76 17.16 3.16
C LEU A 81 6.58 17.60 1.71
N ALA A 82 6.13 16.69 0.84
CA ALA A 82 5.79 16.99 -0.54
C ALA A 82 4.77 16.00 -1.09
N ASP A 83 3.81 16.49 -1.87
CA ASP A 83 2.89 15.72 -2.71
C ASP A 83 2.77 16.47 -4.04
N ILE A 84 3.54 16.03 -5.02
CA ILE A 84 3.69 16.72 -6.30
C ILE A 84 3.31 15.77 -7.43
N LYS A 85 2.35 16.21 -8.25
CA LYS A 85 2.01 15.57 -9.52
C LYS A 85 2.40 16.51 -10.65
N ASP A 86 3.18 16.03 -11.60
CA ASP A 86 3.56 16.79 -12.78
C ASP A 86 3.54 15.93 -14.05
N LYS A 87 3.48 16.61 -15.18
CA LYS A 87 3.51 16.03 -16.51
C LYS A 87 4.56 16.72 -17.35
N LEU A 88 5.51 15.96 -17.88
CA LEU A 88 6.59 16.46 -18.72
C LEU A 88 6.44 15.94 -20.15
N ILE A 89 6.88 16.71 -21.11
CA ILE A 89 7.06 16.24 -22.48
C ILE A 89 8.30 15.34 -22.51
N LEU A 90 8.11 14.08 -22.91
CA LEU A 90 9.19 13.11 -23.03
C LEU A 90 9.73 13.05 -24.47
N ALA A 91 8.86 13.13 -25.47
CA ALA A 91 9.25 13.07 -26.86
C ALA A 91 8.37 13.96 -27.78
N LEU A 92 9.00 14.49 -28.80
CA LEU A 92 8.33 15.20 -29.92
C LEU A 92 8.45 14.38 -31.21
N ASN A 93 7.49 14.54 -32.10
CA ASN A 93 7.59 14.01 -33.47
C ASN A 93 8.43 14.93 -34.37
N THR A 94 8.63 14.55 -35.62
CA THR A 94 9.41 15.28 -36.61
C THR A 94 8.84 16.65 -36.96
N GLN A 95 7.54 16.91 -36.67
CA GLN A 95 6.84 18.17 -36.85
C GLN A 95 6.83 19.03 -35.58
N GLY A 96 7.57 18.63 -34.52
CA GLY A 96 7.63 19.37 -33.26
C GLY A 96 6.39 19.22 -32.36
N ARG A 97 5.44 18.32 -32.69
CA ARG A 97 4.27 18.05 -31.86
C ARG A 97 4.62 16.99 -30.80
N VAL A 98 3.94 17.05 -29.66
CA VAL A 98 4.15 16.08 -28.58
C VAL A 98 3.70 14.70 -29.05
N ARG A 99 4.61 13.72 -28.88
CA ARG A 99 4.37 12.32 -29.14
C ARG A 99 4.18 11.52 -27.82
N GLU A 100 4.84 11.98 -26.76
CA GLU A 100 4.85 11.23 -25.52
C GLU A 100 5.02 12.17 -24.33
N TYR A 101 4.23 11.92 -23.28
CA TYR A 101 4.37 12.55 -21.96
C TYR A 101 4.91 11.56 -20.94
N GLN A 102 5.61 12.06 -19.93
CA GLN A 102 5.91 11.35 -18.71
C GLN A 102 5.07 11.96 -17.57
N LEU A 103 4.21 11.16 -17.00
CA LEU A 103 3.47 11.48 -15.78
C LEU A 103 4.34 11.11 -14.58
N ARG A 104 4.45 11.99 -13.61
CA ARG A 104 5.24 11.77 -12.40
C ARG A 104 4.42 12.10 -11.17
N GLN A 105 4.63 11.32 -10.11
CA GLN A 105 4.13 11.61 -8.77
C GLN A 105 5.25 11.41 -7.77
N ARG A 106 5.52 12.45 -6.99
CA ARG A 106 6.54 12.48 -5.95
C ARG A 106 5.86 12.73 -4.62
N PHE A 107 6.05 11.83 -3.68
CA PHE A 107 5.49 11.91 -2.33
C PHE A 107 6.60 11.75 -1.32
N VAL A 108 6.80 12.76 -0.49
CA VAL A 108 7.83 12.77 0.55
C VAL A 108 7.16 12.90 1.90
N PHE A 109 7.52 12.03 2.82
CA PHE A 109 6.93 11.98 4.15
C PHE A 109 7.97 11.57 5.19
N ARG A 110 7.65 11.82 6.47
CA ARG A 110 8.35 11.28 7.63
C ARG A 110 7.37 10.86 8.71
N LEU A 111 7.83 10.02 9.63
CA LEU A 111 7.07 9.62 10.82
C LEU A 111 7.71 10.21 12.06
N VAL A 112 6.89 10.81 12.90
CA VAL A 112 7.30 11.45 14.15
C VAL A 112 6.44 10.91 15.29
N SER A 113 7.05 10.56 16.41
CA SER A 113 6.36 10.14 17.61
C SER A 113 5.62 11.31 18.27
N LYS A 114 4.77 11.00 19.25
CA LYS A 114 4.09 12.00 20.07
C LYS A 114 5.08 12.94 20.78
N SER A 115 6.23 12.42 21.20
CA SER A 115 7.30 13.19 21.85
C SER A 115 8.11 14.07 20.88
N GLY A 116 7.87 13.98 19.58
CA GLY A 116 8.64 14.70 18.56
C GLY A 116 9.88 13.94 18.06
N GLN A 117 10.13 12.74 18.54
CA GLN A 117 11.23 11.91 18.07
C GLN A 117 10.93 11.37 16.66
N GLU A 118 11.90 11.42 15.79
CA GLU A 118 11.78 10.88 14.43
C GLU A 118 11.84 9.34 14.47
N ILE A 119 10.71 8.70 14.10
CA ILE A 119 10.59 7.23 14.00
C ILE A 119 11.11 6.75 12.65
N MET A 120 10.77 7.50 11.62
CA MET A 120 11.23 7.26 10.25
C MET A 120 11.69 8.58 9.66
N PRO A 121 12.92 8.66 9.15
CA PRO A 121 13.43 9.86 8.49
C PRO A 121 12.67 10.13 7.20
N SER A 122 12.94 11.30 6.62
CA SER A 122 12.35 11.67 5.32
C SER A 122 12.52 10.55 4.31
N ASN A 123 11.41 10.10 3.76
CA ASN A 123 11.32 8.97 2.86
C ASN A 123 10.53 9.37 1.62
N GLU A 124 11.02 9.02 0.45
CA GLU A 124 10.42 9.41 -0.83
C GLU A 124 9.82 8.21 -1.55
N ILE A 125 8.59 8.38 -2.07
CA ILE A 125 7.98 7.50 -3.06
C ILE A 125 7.91 8.29 -4.35
N PHE A 126 8.59 7.79 -5.38
CA PHE A 126 8.59 8.39 -6.70
C PHE A 126 8.05 7.39 -7.72
N LEU A 127 6.99 7.81 -8.42
CA LEU A 127 6.33 7.03 -9.45
C LEU A 127 6.37 7.77 -10.78
N ARG A 128 6.49 7.03 -11.87
CA ARG A 128 6.42 7.55 -13.24
C ARG A 128 5.66 6.60 -14.13
N ARG A 129 4.94 7.16 -15.11
CA ARG A 129 4.27 6.44 -16.21
C ARG A 129 4.47 7.21 -17.49
N GLU A 130 4.57 6.50 -18.59
CA GLU A 130 4.63 7.07 -19.92
C GLU A 130 3.23 7.05 -20.53
N LEU A 131 2.89 8.12 -21.25
CA LEU A 131 1.61 8.30 -21.92
C LEU A 131 1.90 8.68 -23.36
N ALA A 132 1.70 7.75 -24.28
CA ALA A 132 1.71 8.05 -25.71
C ALA A 132 0.57 9.03 -26.04
N PHE A 133 0.89 10.09 -26.74
CA PHE A 133 -0.06 11.16 -27.03
C PHE A 133 -0.31 11.30 -28.53
N ASP A 134 -1.58 11.47 -28.89
CA ASP A 134 -2.05 11.77 -30.22
C ASP A 134 -3.15 12.84 -30.12
N ASP A 135 -2.92 13.99 -30.75
CA ASP A 135 -3.85 15.12 -30.72
C ASP A 135 -5.18 14.83 -31.44
N THR A 136 -5.22 13.84 -32.31
CA THR A 136 -6.47 13.38 -32.97
C THR A 136 -7.40 12.61 -32.04
N GLN A 137 -6.88 12.14 -30.88
CA GLN A 137 -7.60 11.33 -29.90
C GLN A 137 -7.63 11.99 -28.51
N LEU A 138 -7.68 13.33 -28.47
CA LEU A 138 -7.51 14.12 -27.26
C LEU A 138 -8.36 13.63 -26.08
N LEU A 139 -9.66 13.40 -26.28
CA LEU A 139 -10.57 12.97 -25.21
C LEU A 139 -10.19 11.59 -24.64
N ALA A 140 -9.87 10.63 -25.50
CA ALA A 140 -9.43 9.31 -25.09
C ALA A 140 -8.11 9.39 -24.30
N LYS A 141 -7.17 10.25 -24.73
CA LYS A 141 -5.91 10.45 -24.06
C LYS A 141 -6.04 11.13 -22.70
N GLN A 142 -6.98 12.05 -22.53
CA GLN A 142 -7.32 12.63 -21.22
C GLN A 142 -7.88 11.57 -20.24
N GLN A 143 -8.73 10.67 -20.73
CA GLN A 143 -9.25 9.57 -19.91
C GLN A 143 -8.14 8.58 -19.53
N GLU A 144 -7.24 8.24 -20.44
CA GLU A 144 -6.08 7.39 -20.19
C GLU A 144 -5.14 8.03 -19.14
N GLU A 145 -4.86 9.31 -19.27
CA GLU A 145 -4.08 10.06 -18.28
C GLU A 145 -4.69 10.00 -16.88
N ALA A 146 -6.01 10.21 -16.78
CA ALA A 146 -6.71 10.13 -15.50
C ALA A 146 -6.65 8.73 -14.87
N LEU A 147 -6.73 7.67 -15.69
CA LEU A 147 -6.57 6.28 -15.24
C LEU A 147 -5.15 6.02 -14.74
N LEU A 148 -4.14 6.46 -15.48
CA LEU A 148 -2.74 6.31 -15.08
C LEU A 148 -2.43 7.00 -13.75
N TYR A 149 -2.93 8.24 -13.53
CA TYR A 149 -2.77 8.91 -12.25
C TYR A 149 -3.48 8.18 -11.11
N ARG A 150 -4.64 7.58 -11.36
CA ARG A 150 -5.36 6.77 -10.36
C ARG A 150 -4.57 5.51 -9.99
N ASP A 151 -4.00 4.84 -10.98
CA ASP A 151 -3.17 3.65 -10.77
C ASP A 151 -1.89 4.01 -10.00
N MET A 152 -1.24 5.13 -10.37
CA MET A 152 -0.08 5.64 -9.63
C MET A 152 -0.44 5.95 -8.17
N GLN A 153 -1.60 6.56 -7.92
CA GLN A 153 -2.08 6.84 -6.57
C GLN A 153 -2.31 5.55 -5.76
N ASN A 154 -2.88 4.52 -6.36
CA ASN A 154 -3.05 3.21 -5.73
C ASN A 154 -1.69 2.57 -5.40
N ASP A 155 -0.74 2.60 -6.35
CA ASP A 155 0.62 2.11 -6.14
C ASP A 155 1.33 2.85 -5.00
N LEU A 156 1.16 4.19 -4.93
CA LEU A 156 1.72 5.03 -3.88
C LEU A 156 1.18 4.61 -2.51
N VAL A 157 -0.14 4.48 -2.38
CA VAL A 157 -0.79 4.09 -1.12
C VAL A 157 -0.28 2.72 -0.66
N GLN A 158 -0.19 1.74 -1.58
CA GLN A 158 0.33 0.42 -1.26
C GLN A 158 1.81 0.46 -0.82
N GLN A 159 2.63 1.28 -1.47
CA GLN A 159 4.02 1.46 -1.07
C GLN A 159 4.14 2.13 0.30
N LEU A 160 3.33 3.17 0.55
CA LEU A 160 3.26 3.84 1.84
C LEU A 160 2.89 2.85 2.95
N MET A 161 1.82 2.08 2.79
CA MET A 161 1.38 1.08 3.78
C MET A 161 2.47 0.05 4.09
N ARG A 162 3.21 -0.42 3.08
CA ARG A 162 4.35 -1.33 3.30
C ARG A 162 5.47 -0.68 4.12
N ARG A 163 5.77 0.60 3.87
CA ARG A 163 6.80 1.33 4.62
C ARG A 163 6.36 1.62 6.05
N LEU A 164 5.09 2.00 6.25
CA LEU A 164 4.50 2.20 7.58
C LEU A 164 4.52 0.89 8.41
N ALA A 165 4.18 -0.24 7.80
CA ALA A 165 4.23 -1.54 8.48
C ALA A 165 5.66 -2.02 8.81
N ALA A 166 6.68 -1.46 8.16
CA ALA A 166 8.08 -1.73 8.43
C ALA A 166 8.73 -0.73 9.40
N ALA A 167 7.99 0.29 9.86
CA ALA A 167 8.49 1.28 10.81
C ALA A 167 8.87 0.59 12.13
N LYS A 168 10.01 0.97 12.68
CA LYS A 168 10.47 0.49 14.00
C LYS A 168 10.09 1.54 15.03
N MET A 169 9.14 1.19 15.90
CA MET A 169 8.82 2.06 17.04
C MET A 169 10.03 2.14 17.97
N PRO A 170 10.39 3.33 18.49
CA PRO A 170 11.35 3.43 19.55
C PRO A 170 10.87 2.60 20.75
N GLU A 171 11.74 1.79 21.31
CA GLU A 171 11.43 1.08 22.55
C GLU A 171 11.05 2.12 23.62
N ALA A 172 9.87 1.95 24.21
CA ALA A 172 9.43 2.87 25.25
C ALA A 172 10.53 2.96 26.31
N ALA A 173 11.04 4.17 26.54
CA ALA A 173 12.00 4.37 27.60
C ALA A 173 11.45 3.76 28.91
N PRO A 174 12.21 2.93 29.64
CA PRO A 174 11.72 2.34 30.87
C PRO A 174 11.20 3.45 31.78
N ALA A 175 10.00 3.25 32.30
CA ALA A 175 9.38 4.19 33.23
C ALA A 175 10.40 4.52 34.37
N PRO A 176 10.57 5.79 34.72
CA PRO A 176 11.48 6.15 35.82
C PRO A 176 11.10 5.35 37.03
N ALA A 177 12.10 4.66 37.62
CA ALA A 177 11.91 3.88 38.84
C ALA A 177 11.27 4.75 39.91
N PRO A 178 10.27 4.24 40.66
CA PRO A 178 9.64 5.02 41.73
C PRO A 178 10.71 5.49 42.70
N THR A 179 10.84 6.81 42.84
CA THR A 179 11.70 7.44 43.82
C THR A 179 11.32 6.91 45.20
N PRO A 180 12.27 6.37 46.00
CA PRO A 180 11.96 5.96 47.35
C PRO A 180 11.51 7.18 48.13
N LYS A 181 10.33 7.08 48.74
CA LYS A 181 9.77 8.10 49.63
C LYS A 181 10.61 8.17 50.91
N PRO A 182 10.97 9.35 51.40
CA PRO A 182 11.73 9.49 52.65
C PRO A 182 11.00 9.01 53.89
#